data_f674584e5e443820e37c5a09a1562839
#
_entry.id   f674584e5e443820e37c5a09a1562839
#
_cell.length_a   1.000
_cell.length_b   1.000
_cell.length_c   1.000
_cell.angle_alpha   90.00
_cell.angle_beta   90.00
_cell.angle_gamma   90.00
#
_symmetry.space_group_name_H-M   'P 1'
#
loop_
_entity.id
_entity.type
_entity.pdbx_description
1 polymer ?
#
loop_
_entity_poly.entity_id
_entity_poly.type
_entity_poly.pdbx_seq_one_letter_code
_entity_poly.pdbx_strand_id
1 'polypeptide(L)'
;MSSDIESTFITAAAADPDGISTAASVGNNAALVIGGALASGGAVTFDQPRNVTILSAGNDSSKSFTVVGTDETGAAVTESITGANADTAVGTQHFATLASITAVGNPAGNVSAGSGTSIAAPMFQGRMRLKGMYAVNTATAGTITFRETNATGGIRMQFNTCAAANSTEYPDVPDDGVLFKSGGYV
;
A
#
# COMPACT_ATOMS: atom_id res chain seq x y z
N MET A 1 -23.71 25.63 16.48
CA MET A 1 -23.24 24.40 15.77
C MET A 1 -21.81 24.19 16.17
N SER A 2 -21.51 23.13 16.94
CA SER A 2 -20.16 22.75 17.26
C SER A 2 -19.51 22.30 15.95
N SER A 3 -18.42 22.94 15.51
CA SER A 3 -17.60 22.38 14.45
C SER A 3 -16.67 21.37 15.10
N ASP A 4 -17.03 20.09 15.03
CA ASP A 4 -16.12 19.03 15.42
C ASP A 4 -14.90 19.05 14.48
N ILE A 5 -13.75 19.37 15.04
CA ILE A 5 -12.46 19.19 14.38
C ILE A 5 -11.93 17.84 14.83
N GLU A 6 -11.88 16.89 13.91
CA GLU A 6 -11.25 15.60 14.13
C GLU A 6 -9.79 15.64 13.63
N SER A 7 -8.89 15.13 14.44
CA SER A 7 -7.47 14.97 14.07
C SER A 7 -7.19 13.50 13.88
N THR A 8 -6.79 13.12 12.66
CA THR A 8 -6.37 11.74 12.33
C THR A 8 -4.86 11.69 12.20
N PHE A 9 -4.24 10.74 12.91
CA PHE A 9 -2.80 10.47 12.80
C PHE A 9 -2.60 9.20 11.98
N ILE A 10 -1.85 9.31 10.88
CA ILE A 10 -1.53 8.20 9.98
C ILE A 10 -0.03 7.95 10.03
N THR A 11 0.36 6.74 10.42
CA THR A 11 1.77 6.31 10.48
C THR A 11 2.01 5.29 9.38
N ALA A 12 2.96 5.56 8.49
CA ALA A 12 3.45 4.56 7.56
C ALA A 12 4.26 3.51 8.33
N ALA A 13 3.91 2.25 8.17
CA ALA A 13 4.70 1.16 8.73
C ALA A 13 5.95 0.88 7.88
N ALA A 14 6.98 0.33 8.50
CA ALA A 14 8.15 -0.15 7.78
C ALA A 14 7.77 -1.26 6.77
N ALA A 15 8.49 -1.34 5.65
CA ALA A 15 8.38 -2.47 4.75
C ALA A 15 8.90 -3.74 5.42
N ASP A 16 8.24 -4.86 5.11
CA ASP A 16 8.67 -6.20 5.52
C ASP A 16 8.76 -7.07 4.27
N PRO A 17 9.96 -7.34 3.72
CA PRO A 17 10.14 -7.93 2.39
C PRO A 17 9.74 -9.41 2.28
N ASP A 18 9.56 -10.10 3.40
CA ASP A 18 9.14 -11.52 3.49
C ASP A 18 8.03 -11.77 4.52
N GLY A 19 7.44 -10.70 5.02
CA GLY A 19 6.40 -10.74 6.03
C GLY A 19 5.10 -11.44 5.61
N ILE A 20 4.83 -11.55 4.30
CA ILE A 20 3.67 -12.28 3.77
C ILE A 20 4.03 -13.74 3.50
N SER A 21 5.12 -13.98 2.79
CA SER A 21 5.61 -15.32 2.42
C SER A 21 7.13 -15.33 2.48
N THR A 22 7.69 -16.22 3.27
CA THR A 22 9.15 -16.41 3.34
C THR A 22 9.68 -17.02 2.03
N ALA A 23 10.96 -16.79 1.75
CA ALA A 23 11.60 -17.23 0.51
C ALA A 23 11.51 -18.74 0.31
N ALA A 24 10.85 -19.17 -0.76
CA ALA A 24 10.66 -20.58 -1.10
C ALA A 24 10.64 -20.78 -2.61
N SER A 25 10.95 -21.99 -3.06
CA SER A 25 10.74 -22.39 -4.45
C SER A 25 9.26 -22.61 -4.72
N VAL A 26 8.77 -22.02 -5.81
CA VAL A 26 7.36 -22.08 -6.22
C VAL A 26 7.29 -22.57 -7.65
N GLY A 27 6.40 -23.52 -7.93
CA GLY A 27 6.19 -24.04 -9.28
C GLY A 27 5.29 -23.14 -10.13
N ASN A 28 5.15 -23.51 -11.40
CA ASN A 28 4.23 -22.84 -12.32
C ASN A 28 2.77 -22.99 -11.84
N ASN A 29 2.03 -21.90 -11.85
CA ASN A 29 0.63 -21.82 -11.39
C ASN A 29 0.41 -22.32 -9.94
N ALA A 30 1.46 -22.31 -9.12
CA ALA A 30 1.39 -22.67 -7.72
C ALA A 30 1.29 -21.39 -6.84
N ALA A 31 0.58 -21.53 -5.72
CA ALA A 31 0.46 -20.48 -4.74
C ALA A 31 1.71 -20.40 -3.85
N LEU A 32 2.13 -19.20 -3.49
CA LEU A 32 3.06 -18.97 -2.40
C LEU A 32 2.39 -19.34 -1.07
N VAL A 33 3.16 -19.90 -0.15
CA VAL A 33 2.66 -20.18 1.19
C VAL A 33 2.59 -18.87 1.98
N ILE A 34 1.39 -18.43 2.32
CA ILE A 34 1.19 -17.26 3.18
C ILE A 34 1.44 -17.66 4.64
N GLY A 35 2.65 -17.42 5.12
CA GLY A 35 3.14 -17.88 6.43
C GLY A 35 4.30 -17.04 6.97
N GLY A 36 4.50 -15.83 6.45
CA GLY A 36 5.47 -14.87 6.99
C GLY A 36 5.00 -14.23 8.29
N ALA A 37 5.77 -13.29 8.82
CA ALA A 37 5.52 -12.66 10.12
C ALA A 37 4.18 -11.87 10.19
N LEU A 38 3.68 -11.39 9.03
CA LEU A 38 2.39 -10.69 8.92
C LEU A 38 1.20 -11.64 8.73
N ALA A 39 1.46 -12.94 8.50
CA ALA A 39 0.42 -13.90 8.18
C ALA A 39 -0.21 -14.50 9.46
N SER A 40 -1.51 -14.74 9.39
CA SER A 40 -2.26 -15.49 10.38
C SER A 40 -3.29 -16.39 9.69
N GLY A 41 -3.27 -17.68 9.98
CA GLY A 41 -4.22 -18.62 9.37
C GLY A 41 -4.15 -18.75 7.85
N GLY A 42 -3.00 -18.47 7.22
CA GLY A 42 -2.84 -18.53 5.77
C GLY A 42 -3.33 -17.29 5.01
N ALA A 43 -3.59 -16.20 5.70
CA ALA A 43 -4.00 -14.91 5.13
C ALA A 43 -3.25 -13.76 5.84
N VAL A 44 -3.31 -12.56 5.28
CA VAL A 44 -2.79 -11.35 5.91
C VAL A 44 -3.92 -10.35 6.09
N THR A 45 -3.95 -9.70 7.26
CA THR A 45 -4.75 -8.48 7.48
C THR A 45 -3.78 -7.38 7.87
N PHE A 46 -3.70 -6.34 7.04
CA PHE A 46 -2.83 -5.20 7.31
C PHE A 46 -3.50 -4.22 8.28
N ASP A 47 -2.69 -3.53 9.07
CA ASP A 47 -3.12 -2.43 9.94
C ASP A 47 -3.58 -1.20 9.13
N GLN A 48 -2.98 -1.01 7.97
CA GLN A 48 -3.32 -0.02 6.94
C GLN A 48 -3.25 -0.72 5.58
N PRO A 49 -4.14 -0.44 4.62
CA PRO A 49 -4.01 -0.99 3.28
C PRO A 49 -2.64 -0.67 2.68
N ARG A 50 -1.96 -1.67 2.14
CA ARG A 50 -0.58 -1.56 1.64
C ARG A 50 -0.40 -2.19 0.29
N ASN A 51 0.60 -1.71 -0.42
CA ASN A 51 1.07 -2.40 -1.60
C ASN A 51 1.89 -3.65 -1.23
N VAL A 52 1.91 -4.61 -2.14
CA VAL A 52 2.64 -5.88 -2.02
C VAL A 52 3.96 -5.79 -2.80
N THR A 53 4.99 -6.42 -2.27
CA THR A 53 6.28 -6.57 -2.95
C THR A 53 6.58 -8.03 -3.19
N ILE A 54 7.23 -8.33 -4.32
CA ILE A 54 7.71 -9.68 -4.68
C ILE A 54 9.22 -9.62 -4.88
N LEU A 55 9.96 -10.31 -4.05
CA LEU A 55 11.42 -10.45 -4.20
C LEU A 55 11.74 -11.75 -4.91
N SER A 56 12.37 -11.65 -6.05
CA SER A 56 12.84 -12.78 -6.86
C SER A 56 14.33 -13.01 -6.65
N ALA A 57 14.75 -14.24 -6.33
CA ALA A 57 16.16 -14.59 -6.25
C ALA A 57 16.79 -14.86 -7.62
N GLY A 58 16.00 -15.04 -8.66
CA GLY A 58 16.42 -15.26 -10.05
C GLY A 58 15.78 -14.27 -11.02
N ASN A 59 15.93 -14.51 -12.32
CA ASN A 59 15.33 -13.65 -13.34
C ASN A 59 13.87 -14.04 -13.60
N ASP A 60 12.96 -13.31 -12.99
CA ASP A 60 11.53 -13.48 -13.14
C ASP A 60 10.85 -12.35 -13.93
N SER A 61 11.61 -11.53 -14.66
CA SER A 61 11.08 -10.39 -15.43
C SER A 61 10.09 -10.77 -16.54
N SER A 62 10.02 -12.04 -16.91
CA SER A 62 9.03 -12.60 -17.83
C SER A 62 7.91 -13.40 -17.14
N LYS A 63 7.90 -13.41 -15.82
CA LYS A 63 6.89 -14.09 -14.98
C LYS A 63 6.00 -13.03 -14.31
N SER A 64 4.85 -13.48 -13.84
CA SER A 64 3.98 -12.60 -13.05
C SER A 64 3.44 -13.32 -11.82
N PHE A 65 3.01 -12.54 -10.86
CA PHE A 65 2.43 -13.01 -9.61
C PHE A 65 1.06 -12.38 -9.44
N THR A 66 0.02 -13.21 -9.44
CA THR A 66 -1.35 -12.75 -9.22
C THR A 66 -1.63 -12.68 -7.73
N VAL A 67 -1.82 -11.47 -7.23
CA VAL A 67 -2.16 -11.17 -5.84
C VAL A 67 -3.66 -10.95 -5.74
N VAL A 68 -4.32 -11.60 -4.77
CA VAL A 68 -5.76 -11.50 -4.54
C VAL A 68 -6.04 -11.17 -3.09
N GLY A 69 -6.90 -10.20 -2.86
CA GLY A 69 -7.29 -9.75 -1.53
C GLY A 69 -8.49 -8.82 -1.58
N THR A 70 -8.61 -7.96 -0.58
CA THR A 70 -9.65 -6.93 -0.52
C THR A 70 -9.05 -5.57 -0.22
N ASP A 71 -9.72 -4.51 -0.65
CA ASP A 71 -9.45 -3.16 -0.18
C ASP A 71 -10.06 -2.91 1.21
N GLU A 72 -9.94 -1.70 1.71
CA GLU A 72 -10.47 -1.26 3.01
C GLU A 72 -12.00 -1.25 3.09
N THR A 73 -12.69 -1.28 1.96
CA THR A 73 -14.15 -1.36 1.91
C THR A 73 -14.65 -2.81 1.91
N GLY A 74 -13.71 -3.78 1.82
CA GLY A 74 -14.01 -5.20 1.63
C GLY A 74 -14.26 -5.59 0.17
N ALA A 75 -14.10 -4.67 -0.79
CA ALA A 75 -14.22 -4.99 -2.20
C ALA A 75 -13.01 -5.81 -2.67
N ALA A 76 -13.24 -6.79 -3.55
CA ALA A 76 -12.18 -7.64 -4.08
C ALA A 76 -11.19 -6.84 -4.92
N VAL A 77 -9.92 -7.02 -4.64
CA VAL A 77 -8.79 -6.44 -5.39
C VAL A 77 -7.93 -7.57 -5.93
N THR A 78 -7.54 -7.45 -7.19
CA THR A 78 -6.60 -8.37 -7.83
C THR A 78 -5.56 -7.57 -8.59
N GLU A 79 -4.29 -7.91 -8.40
CA GLU A 79 -3.17 -7.31 -9.09
C GLU A 79 -2.27 -8.37 -9.70
N SER A 80 -1.76 -8.11 -10.90
CA SER A 80 -0.69 -8.90 -11.51
C SER A 80 0.62 -8.12 -11.43
N ILE A 81 1.54 -8.59 -10.59
CA ILE A 81 2.87 -8.00 -10.42
C ILE A 81 3.85 -8.76 -11.30
N THR A 82 4.48 -8.06 -12.25
CA THR A 82 5.57 -8.66 -13.03
C THR A 82 6.81 -8.79 -12.15
N GLY A 83 7.41 -9.98 -12.11
CA GLY A 83 8.60 -10.24 -11.33
C GLY A 83 9.81 -9.43 -11.81
N ALA A 84 10.87 -9.42 -11.02
CA ALA A 84 12.11 -8.71 -11.32
C ALA A 84 13.26 -9.67 -11.63
N ASN A 85 14.40 -9.14 -12.06
CA ASN A 85 15.62 -9.92 -12.30
C ASN A 85 16.52 -9.85 -11.06
N ALA A 86 16.44 -10.85 -10.21
CA ALA A 86 17.14 -10.93 -8.92
C ALA A 86 16.99 -9.64 -8.09
N ASP A 87 15.74 -9.15 -8.04
CA ASP A 87 15.40 -7.87 -7.41
C ASP A 87 13.94 -7.89 -6.93
N THR A 88 13.49 -6.78 -6.33
CA THR A 88 12.14 -6.59 -5.83
C THR A 88 11.24 -5.90 -6.86
N ALA A 89 10.15 -6.55 -7.20
CA ALA A 89 9.03 -5.95 -7.92
C ALA A 89 8.04 -5.35 -6.91
N VAL A 90 7.51 -4.16 -7.21
CA VAL A 90 6.62 -3.41 -6.33
C VAL A 90 5.25 -3.28 -6.98
N GLY A 91 4.21 -3.77 -6.28
CA GLY A 91 2.83 -3.59 -6.69
C GLY A 91 2.34 -2.15 -6.49
N THR A 92 1.27 -1.82 -7.18
CA THR A 92 0.64 -0.49 -7.20
C THR A 92 -0.70 -0.44 -6.48
N GLN A 93 -1.37 -1.60 -6.35
CA GLN A 93 -2.63 -1.70 -5.62
C GLN A 93 -2.39 -1.80 -4.12
N HIS A 94 -3.37 -1.32 -3.34
CA HIS A 94 -3.33 -1.39 -1.89
C HIS A 94 -4.34 -2.42 -1.40
N PHE A 95 -3.89 -3.33 -0.56
CA PHE A 95 -4.67 -4.42 0.01
C PHE A 95 -4.86 -4.18 1.51
N ALA A 96 -6.11 -4.23 1.99
CA ALA A 96 -6.42 -4.30 3.42
C ALA A 96 -6.28 -5.75 3.93
N THR A 97 -6.70 -6.72 3.12
CA THR A 97 -6.46 -8.14 3.37
C THR A 97 -5.84 -8.79 2.16
N LEU A 98 -5.10 -9.89 2.37
CA LEU A 98 -4.53 -10.69 1.30
C LEU A 98 -4.86 -12.15 1.53
N ALA A 99 -5.45 -12.78 0.50
CA ALA A 99 -5.91 -14.15 0.55
C ALA A 99 -4.97 -15.13 -0.18
N SER A 100 -4.37 -14.71 -1.31
CA SER A 100 -3.46 -15.58 -2.07
C SER A 100 -2.49 -14.79 -2.95
N ILE A 101 -1.36 -15.40 -3.24
CA ILE A 101 -0.40 -14.99 -4.27
C ILE A 101 -0.09 -16.21 -5.11
N THR A 102 -0.33 -16.15 -6.41
CA THR A 102 -0.09 -17.28 -7.32
C THR A 102 0.95 -16.91 -8.38
N ALA A 103 1.99 -17.71 -8.50
CA ALA A 103 2.99 -17.54 -9.56
C ALA A 103 2.41 -17.96 -10.92
N VAL A 104 2.58 -17.14 -11.93
CA VAL A 104 2.24 -17.43 -13.33
C VAL A 104 3.54 -17.54 -14.14
N GLY A 105 3.83 -18.71 -14.61
CA GLY A 105 5.14 -19.12 -15.10
C GLY A 105 5.94 -19.78 -13.97
N ASN A 106 7.06 -20.42 -14.33
CA ASN A 106 7.93 -21.08 -13.38
C ASN A 106 9.04 -20.12 -12.92
N PRO A 107 9.02 -19.63 -11.65
CA PRO A 107 10.07 -18.74 -11.17
C PRO A 107 11.47 -19.36 -11.27
N ALA A 108 12.47 -18.52 -11.54
CA ALA A 108 13.86 -18.94 -11.77
C ALA A 108 14.65 -19.19 -10.47
N GLY A 109 14.04 -19.00 -9.31
CA GLY A 109 14.66 -19.19 -8.00
C GLY A 109 13.64 -19.10 -6.88
N ASN A 110 14.11 -18.94 -5.66
CA ASN A 110 13.22 -18.69 -4.53
C ASN A 110 12.53 -17.32 -4.68
N VAL A 111 11.28 -17.29 -4.26
CA VAL A 111 10.47 -16.07 -4.24
C VAL A 111 9.98 -15.84 -2.82
N SER A 112 10.04 -14.61 -2.35
CA SER A 112 9.34 -14.15 -1.16
C SER A 112 8.34 -13.05 -1.49
N ALA A 113 7.38 -12.85 -0.62
CA ALA A 113 6.42 -11.77 -0.74
C ALA A 113 6.34 -10.99 0.57
N GLY A 114 6.25 -9.68 0.44
CA GLY A 114 6.24 -8.78 1.56
C GLY A 114 5.34 -7.56 1.38
N SER A 115 5.29 -6.73 2.41
CA SER A 115 4.62 -5.44 2.36
C SER A 115 5.58 -4.33 1.93
N GLY A 116 5.10 -3.44 1.07
CA GLY A 116 5.81 -2.22 0.74
C GLY A 116 5.55 -1.09 1.75
N THR A 117 6.12 0.08 1.46
CA THR A 117 5.97 1.29 2.28
C THR A 117 4.80 2.19 1.83
N SER A 118 4.24 1.93 0.65
CA SER A 118 3.09 2.69 0.17
C SER A 118 1.83 2.21 0.91
N ILE A 119 1.16 3.13 1.55
CA ILE A 119 -0.09 2.88 2.26
C ILE A 119 -1.22 3.69 1.63
N ALA A 120 -2.44 3.23 1.85
CA ALA A 120 -3.65 3.96 1.50
C ALA A 120 -4.59 3.95 2.73
N ALA A 121 -4.71 5.08 3.40
CA ALA A 121 -5.47 5.17 4.64
C ALA A 121 -6.76 5.96 4.45
N PRO A 122 -7.91 5.44 4.93
CA PRO A 122 -9.14 6.23 4.99
C PRO A 122 -8.96 7.36 6.02
N MET A 123 -9.22 8.60 5.61
CA MET A 123 -9.26 9.73 6.54
C MET A 123 -10.64 9.83 7.20
N PHE A 124 -11.69 9.77 6.41
CA PHE A 124 -13.04 9.89 6.89
C PHE A 124 -14.04 9.37 5.86
N GLN A 125 -15.09 8.69 6.30
CA GLN A 125 -16.19 8.26 5.44
C GLN A 125 -17.32 9.29 5.46
N GLY A 126 -17.71 9.79 4.29
CA GLY A 126 -18.71 10.80 4.13
C GLY A 126 -18.13 12.16 3.71
N ARG A 127 -18.97 13.19 3.72
CA ARG A 127 -18.56 14.52 3.29
C ARG A 127 -17.65 15.18 4.34
N MET A 128 -16.43 15.57 3.91
CA MET A 128 -15.46 16.22 4.78
C MET A 128 -14.75 17.38 4.10
N ARG A 129 -14.09 18.22 4.89
CA ARG A 129 -13.12 19.22 4.42
C ARG A 129 -11.80 19.05 5.16
N LEU A 130 -10.73 18.87 4.39
CA LEU A 130 -9.37 18.95 4.92
C LEU A 130 -9.02 20.43 5.13
N LYS A 131 -8.79 20.82 6.38
CA LYS A 131 -8.51 22.22 6.77
C LYS A 131 -7.03 22.49 7.00
N GLY A 132 -6.27 21.47 7.23
CA GLY A 132 -4.83 21.59 7.44
C GLY A 132 -4.20 20.23 7.63
N MET A 133 -2.91 20.18 7.47
CA MET A 133 -2.11 18.98 7.70
C MET A 133 -0.67 19.35 7.98
N TYR A 134 0.05 18.42 8.54
CA TYR A 134 1.50 18.43 8.54
C TYR A 134 2.03 17.04 8.18
N ALA A 135 3.22 16.98 7.65
CA ALA A 135 3.90 15.72 7.37
C ALA A 135 5.27 15.72 8.07
N VAL A 136 5.60 14.62 8.73
CA VAL A 136 6.96 14.37 9.23
C VAL A 136 7.67 13.48 8.24
N ASN A 137 8.76 13.96 7.67
CA ASN A 137 9.45 13.30 6.57
C ASN A 137 10.42 12.23 7.04
N THR A 138 10.63 11.24 6.19
CA THR A 138 11.71 10.27 6.28
C THR A 138 12.95 10.75 5.52
N ALA A 139 14.02 9.94 5.49
CA ALA A 139 15.21 10.23 4.69
C ALA A 139 14.98 10.07 3.16
N THR A 140 13.82 9.59 2.74
CA THR A 140 13.47 9.40 1.34
C THR A 140 12.32 10.32 0.96
N ALA A 141 12.45 11.04 -0.16
CA ALA A 141 11.37 11.83 -0.73
C ALA A 141 10.21 10.91 -1.14
N GLY A 142 9.00 11.38 -0.95
CA GLY A 142 7.78 10.67 -1.28
C GLY A 142 6.71 11.60 -1.85
N THR A 143 5.55 11.02 -2.12
CA THR A 143 4.37 11.77 -2.56
C THR A 143 3.20 11.43 -1.67
N ILE A 144 2.52 12.43 -1.14
CA ILE A 144 1.27 12.27 -0.41
C ILE A 144 0.14 12.72 -1.33
N THR A 145 -0.82 11.81 -1.57
CA THR A 145 -1.91 12.04 -2.51
C THR A 145 -3.25 11.86 -1.80
N PHE A 146 -4.04 12.91 -1.77
CA PHE A 146 -5.40 12.89 -1.21
C PHE A 146 -6.39 12.60 -2.32
N ARG A 147 -7.16 11.54 -2.15
CA ARG A 147 -8.15 11.06 -3.12
C ARG A 147 -9.56 11.08 -2.55
N GLU A 148 -10.53 11.12 -3.42
CA GLU A 148 -11.94 11.00 -3.04
C GLU A 148 -12.37 9.54 -3.05
N THR A 149 -13.13 9.12 -2.07
CA THR A 149 -13.83 7.83 -1.95
C THR A 149 -12.93 6.66 -1.57
N ASN A 150 -11.85 6.40 -2.29
CA ASN A 150 -10.96 5.24 -2.09
C ASN A 150 -9.56 5.48 -2.70
N ALA A 151 -8.66 4.50 -2.57
CA ALA A 151 -7.28 4.56 -3.04
C ALA A 151 -7.13 4.83 -4.55
N THR A 152 -8.15 4.53 -5.36
CA THR A 152 -8.15 4.78 -6.82
C THR A 152 -9.02 5.96 -7.23
N GLY A 153 -9.63 6.65 -6.27
CA GLY A 153 -10.51 7.79 -6.49
C GLY A 153 -9.80 9.01 -7.08
N GLY A 154 -10.59 9.97 -7.52
CA GLY A 154 -10.07 11.22 -8.10
C GLY A 154 -9.16 11.99 -7.13
N ILE A 155 -7.99 12.43 -7.61
CA ILE A 155 -7.06 13.23 -6.82
C ILE A 155 -7.68 14.59 -6.52
N ARG A 156 -7.70 14.97 -5.23
CA ARG A 156 -8.16 16.28 -4.75
C ARG A 156 -7.02 17.20 -4.39
N MET A 157 -5.93 16.63 -3.87
CA MET A 157 -4.71 17.36 -3.53
C MET A 157 -3.53 16.38 -3.58
N GLN A 158 -2.37 16.89 -3.94
CA GLN A 158 -1.13 16.11 -3.94
C GLN A 158 0.03 17.04 -3.63
N PHE A 159 1.01 16.55 -2.88
CA PHE A 159 2.29 17.23 -2.69
C PHE A 159 3.43 16.23 -2.53
N ASN A 160 4.64 16.68 -2.85
CA ASN A 160 5.84 15.89 -2.67
C ASN A 160 6.52 16.28 -1.35
N THR A 161 6.97 15.28 -0.61
CA THR A 161 7.78 15.49 0.60
C THR A 161 9.25 15.55 0.24
N CYS A 162 10.04 16.29 1.01
CA CYS A 162 11.49 16.31 0.83
C CYS A 162 12.16 15.10 1.51
N ALA A 163 13.38 14.76 1.04
CA ALA A 163 14.21 13.72 1.63
C ALA A 163 15.00 14.27 2.82
N ALA A 164 14.32 14.63 3.92
CA ALA A 164 14.92 15.20 5.11
C ALA A 164 14.33 14.55 6.37
N ALA A 165 15.02 13.52 6.89
CA ALA A 165 14.54 12.78 8.05
C ALA A 165 14.20 13.70 9.23
N ASN A 166 13.07 13.46 9.87
CA ASN A 166 12.53 14.20 11.00
C ASN A 166 12.23 15.70 10.72
N SER A 167 12.25 16.13 9.45
CA SER A 167 11.74 17.45 9.10
C SER A 167 10.22 17.45 9.06
N THR A 168 9.61 18.56 9.41
CA THR A 168 8.16 18.75 9.36
C THR A 168 7.82 19.71 8.24
N GLU A 169 6.91 19.32 7.36
CA GLU A 169 6.36 20.16 6.32
C GLU A 169 4.91 20.51 6.63
N TYR A 170 4.53 21.75 6.31
CA TYR A 170 3.19 22.28 6.44
C TYR A 170 2.70 22.71 5.05
N PRO A 171 2.15 21.75 4.25
CA PRO A 171 1.63 22.10 2.95
C PRO A 171 0.50 23.13 3.05
N ASP A 172 0.48 24.08 2.13
CA ASP A 172 -0.55 25.09 2.07
C ASP A 172 -1.89 24.44 1.66
N VAL A 173 -2.88 24.53 2.53
CA VAL A 173 -4.25 24.09 2.29
C VAL A 173 -5.10 25.36 2.14
N PRO A 174 -5.89 25.52 1.07
CA PRO A 174 -6.72 26.72 0.88
C PRO A 174 -7.58 27.03 2.11
N ASP A 175 -7.81 28.28 2.43
CA ASP A 175 -8.56 28.75 3.61
C ASP A 175 -9.93 28.06 3.76
N ASP A 176 -10.62 27.84 2.64
CA ASP A 176 -11.88 27.09 2.61
C ASP A 176 -11.71 25.57 2.79
N GLY A 177 -10.49 25.08 2.79
CA GLY A 177 -10.17 23.66 2.83
C GLY A 177 -10.44 22.92 1.52
N VAL A 178 -9.89 21.72 1.41
CA VAL A 178 -10.12 20.80 0.28
C VAL A 178 -11.36 19.96 0.55
N LEU A 179 -12.39 20.06 -0.31
CA LEU A 179 -13.65 19.35 -0.15
C LEU A 179 -13.59 17.94 -0.74
N PHE A 180 -13.98 16.98 0.09
CA PHE A 180 -14.29 15.60 -0.28
C PHE A 180 -15.80 15.38 -0.12
N LYS A 181 -16.48 14.93 -1.16
CA LYS A 181 -17.94 14.79 -1.17
C LYS A 181 -18.41 13.45 -0.61
N SER A 182 -17.59 12.40 -0.77
CA SER A 182 -17.97 11.00 -0.49
C SER A 182 -16.89 10.24 0.29
N GLY A 183 -16.09 10.95 1.08
CA GLY A 183 -15.00 10.40 1.84
C GLY A 183 -13.63 10.83 1.32
N GLY A 184 -12.65 10.86 2.20
CA GLY A 184 -11.25 11.23 1.92
C GLY A 184 -10.32 10.06 2.15
N TYR A 185 -9.32 9.93 1.29
CA TYR A 185 -8.29 8.91 1.28
C TYR A 185 -6.91 9.52 1.11
N VAL A 186 -5.91 9.01 1.81
CA VAL A 186 -4.50 9.40 1.69
C VAL A 186 -3.61 8.19 1.50
#